data_3cf19d69749d2ccb369740639491e3ea
#
_entry.id   3cf19d69749d2ccb369740639491e3ea
#
_cell.length_a   1.000
_cell.length_b   1.000
_cell.length_c   1.000
_cell.angle_alpha   90.00
_cell.angle_beta   90.00
_cell.angle_gamma   90.00
#
_symmetry.space_group_name_H-M   'P 1'
#
loop_
_entity.id
_entity.type
_entity.pdbx_description
1 polymer ?
#
loop_
_entity_poly.entity_id
_entity_poly.type
_entity_poly.pdbx_seq_one_letter_code
_entity_poly.pdbx_strand_id
1 'polypeptide(L)'
;MYEYTCYQWLMFFFLYCMFGWIFESAYVSVKTRHLVNRGFLRLPMLPLYGTGAVMMLWVSLPFKEHLGMVYLSGVAAATLLEYVTGWGMERLFKMKYWDYSSQRFNLKGYICLSSSITWGFLTILLTEVIHPPIARYVMGLPSMVAITVVAVISILFVADTIRSVKAALDLAKVLDAMTKMKAELDDIQVQMALLKADAGQRILEAKEDAVQRLDTMKSVSYTHLTLPTTS
;
A
#
# COMPACT_ATOMS: atom_id res chain seq x y z
N MET A 1 -25.62 13.70 -26.35
CA MET A 1 -24.41 13.86 -25.53
C MET A 1 -24.83 14.47 -24.21
N TYR A 2 -24.62 13.82 -23.08
CA TYR A 2 -24.89 14.42 -21.78
C TYR A 2 -23.78 15.44 -21.50
N GLU A 3 -24.02 16.72 -21.79
CA GLU A 3 -23.12 17.80 -21.39
C GLU A 3 -23.44 18.20 -19.95
N TYR A 4 -22.73 17.57 -19.00
CA TYR A 4 -22.83 17.99 -17.61
C TYR A 4 -22.00 19.24 -17.36
N THR A 5 -22.51 20.16 -16.55
CA THR A 5 -21.81 21.34 -16.08
C THR A 5 -20.73 20.97 -15.04
N CYS A 6 -19.77 21.85 -14.80
CA CYS A 6 -18.68 21.60 -13.85
C CYS A 6 -19.20 21.26 -12.45
N TYR A 7 -20.26 21.93 -11.95
CA TYR A 7 -20.81 21.63 -10.64
C TYR A 7 -21.52 20.27 -10.58
N GLN A 8 -22.12 19.80 -11.71
CA GLN A 8 -22.70 18.46 -11.78
C GLN A 8 -21.61 17.37 -11.75
N TRP A 9 -20.51 17.56 -12.45
CA TRP A 9 -19.37 16.65 -12.37
C TRP A 9 -18.79 16.57 -10.95
N LEU A 10 -18.65 17.70 -10.26
CA LEU A 10 -18.24 17.73 -8.85
C LEU A 10 -19.26 17.05 -7.94
N MET A 11 -20.56 17.21 -8.18
CA MET A 11 -21.58 16.52 -7.41
C MET A 11 -21.50 15.01 -7.61
N PHE A 12 -21.33 14.53 -8.84
CA PHE A 12 -21.10 13.11 -9.12
C PHE A 12 -19.84 12.61 -8.40
N PHE A 13 -18.76 13.35 -8.46
CA PHE A 13 -17.52 13.01 -7.75
C PHE A 13 -17.79 12.78 -6.25
N PHE A 14 -18.44 13.71 -5.57
CA PHE A 14 -18.72 13.59 -4.14
C PHE A 14 -19.69 12.46 -3.81
N LEU A 15 -20.73 12.27 -4.63
CA LEU A 15 -21.65 11.16 -4.45
C LEU A 15 -20.95 9.80 -4.60
N TYR A 16 -20.10 9.64 -5.62
CA TYR A 16 -19.33 8.40 -5.79
C TYR A 16 -18.24 8.21 -4.74
N CYS A 17 -17.63 9.27 -4.23
CA CYS A 17 -16.76 9.17 -3.04
C CYS A 17 -17.50 8.59 -1.84
N MET A 18 -18.72 9.06 -1.58
CA MET A 18 -19.56 8.61 -0.48
C MET A 18 -20.04 7.16 -0.69
N PHE A 19 -20.54 6.82 -1.88
CA PHE A 19 -20.95 5.46 -2.19
C PHE A 19 -19.78 4.47 -2.09
N GLY A 20 -18.60 4.83 -2.58
CA GLY A 20 -17.40 4.04 -2.45
C GLY A 20 -17.03 3.80 -0.99
N TRP A 21 -17.13 4.84 -0.15
CA TRP A 21 -16.89 4.71 1.28
C TRP A 21 -17.89 3.79 1.97
N ILE A 22 -19.18 3.92 1.65
CA ILE A 22 -20.24 3.05 2.19
C ILE A 22 -19.95 1.60 1.80
N PHE A 23 -19.68 1.34 0.52
CA PHE A 23 -19.43 0.00 -0.01
C PHE A 23 -18.19 -0.64 0.64
N GLU A 24 -17.07 0.05 0.64
CA GLU A 24 -15.80 -0.46 1.17
C GLU A 24 -15.88 -0.68 2.69
N SER A 25 -16.44 0.28 3.43
CA SER A 25 -16.60 0.18 4.87
C SER A 25 -17.57 -0.93 5.26
N ALA A 26 -18.67 -1.08 4.53
CA ALA A 26 -19.64 -2.17 4.75
C ALA A 26 -18.99 -3.53 4.47
N TYR A 27 -18.31 -3.69 3.33
CA TYR A 27 -17.64 -4.94 2.96
C TYR A 27 -16.63 -5.37 4.03
N VAL A 28 -15.75 -4.47 4.46
CA VAL A 28 -14.74 -4.77 5.47
C VAL A 28 -15.37 -5.01 6.84
N SER A 29 -16.39 -4.22 7.22
CA SER A 29 -17.09 -4.40 8.50
C SER A 29 -17.77 -5.76 8.62
N VAL A 30 -18.39 -6.25 7.54
CA VAL A 30 -18.98 -7.59 7.49
C VAL A 30 -17.90 -8.66 7.62
N LYS A 31 -16.79 -8.52 6.88
CA LYS A 31 -15.68 -9.48 6.90
C LYS A 31 -14.98 -9.55 8.26
N THR A 32 -14.78 -8.41 8.92
CA THR A 32 -14.07 -8.31 10.22
C THR A 32 -14.99 -8.41 11.43
N ARG A 33 -16.32 -8.41 11.23
CA ARG A 33 -17.36 -8.42 12.27
C ARG A 33 -17.28 -7.25 13.26
N HIS A 34 -16.68 -6.12 12.85
CA HIS A 34 -16.70 -4.87 13.61
C HIS A 34 -16.74 -3.68 12.64
N LEU A 35 -17.26 -2.55 13.12
CA LEU A 35 -17.36 -1.35 12.29
C LEU A 35 -15.97 -0.78 11.99
N VAL A 36 -15.60 -0.72 10.71
CA VAL A 36 -14.31 -0.20 10.24
C VAL A 36 -14.55 0.97 9.30
N ASN A 37 -13.93 2.10 9.60
CA ASN A 37 -13.82 3.19 8.64
C ASN A 37 -12.62 2.96 7.73
N ARG A 38 -12.85 2.70 6.44
CA ARG A 38 -11.80 2.46 5.43
C ARG A 38 -11.40 3.73 4.68
N GLY A 39 -11.94 4.87 5.06
CA GLY A 39 -11.62 6.14 4.43
C GLY A 39 -10.17 6.58 4.67
N PHE A 40 -9.48 7.04 3.62
CA PHE A 40 -8.24 7.81 3.75
C PHE A 40 -8.52 9.18 4.41
N LEU A 41 -9.68 9.74 4.15
CA LEU A 41 -10.18 10.96 4.76
C LEU A 41 -10.90 10.66 6.09
N ARG A 42 -11.02 11.67 6.94
CA ARG A 42 -11.88 11.61 8.13
C ARG A 42 -13.36 11.70 7.75
N LEU A 43 -13.66 12.45 6.70
CA LEU A 43 -14.98 12.45 6.08
C LEU A 43 -15.32 11.08 5.48
N PRO A 44 -16.63 10.71 5.43
CA PRO A 44 -17.07 9.45 4.85
C PRO A 44 -16.97 9.50 3.31
N MET A 45 -15.78 9.64 2.80
CA MET A 45 -15.47 9.80 1.39
C MET A 45 -14.21 9.07 1.00
N LEU A 46 -14.26 8.36 -0.13
CA LEU A 46 -13.12 7.73 -0.79
C LEU A 46 -12.81 8.42 -2.11
N PRO A 47 -11.83 9.34 -2.15
CA PRO A 47 -11.49 10.09 -3.37
C PRO A 47 -11.20 9.23 -4.58
N LEU A 48 -10.58 8.06 -4.38
CA LEU A 48 -10.26 7.12 -5.44
C LEU A 48 -11.52 6.63 -6.18
N TYR A 49 -12.60 6.32 -5.43
CA TYR A 49 -13.87 5.88 -6.03
C TYR A 49 -14.55 7.00 -6.81
N GLY A 50 -14.56 8.23 -6.28
CA GLY A 50 -15.10 9.38 -6.98
C GLY A 50 -14.31 9.71 -8.25
N THR A 51 -12.98 9.74 -8.17
CA THR A 51 -12.11 9.97 -9.32
C THR A 51 -12.27 8.87 -10.37
N GLY A 52 -12.30 7.60 -9.93
CA GLY A 52 -12.50 6.46 -10.81
C GLY A 52 -13.84 6.51 -11.54
N ALA A 53 -14.93 6.75 -10.80
CA ALA A 53 -16.27 6.83 -11.40
C ALA A 53 -16.39 7.99 -12.40
N VAL A 54 -15.92 9.19 -12.03
CA VAL A 54 -15.96 10.35 -12.94
C VAL A 54 -15.10 10.10 -14.18
N MET A 55 -13.90 9.54 -14.03
CA MET A 55 -13.01 9.23 -15.15
C MET A 55 -13.62 8.17 -16.07
N MET A 56 -14.14 7.07 -15.50
CA MET A 56 -14.83 6.03 -16.27
C MET A 56 -16.04 6.59 -17.04
N LEU A 57 -16.87 7.41 -16.41
CA LEU A 57 -18.00 8.06 -17.06
C LEU A 57 -17.55 9.02 -18.17
N TRP A 58 -16.52 9.82 -17.91
CA TRP A 58 -16.04 10.80 -18.88
C TRP A 58 -15.53 10.14 -20.17
N VAL A 59 -14.87 8.97 -20.05
CA VAL A 59 -14.37 8.25 -21.24
C VAL A 59 -15.42 7.35 -21.89
N SER A 60 -16.43 6.88 -21.15
CA SER A 60 -17.41 5.90 -21.64
C SER A 60 -18.70 6.54 -22.20
N LEU A 61 -19.15 7.66 -21.64
CA LEU A 61 -20.38 8.33 -22.08
C LEU A 61 -20.44 8.67 -23.58
N PRO A 62 -19.34 9.08 -24.26
CA PRO A 62 -19.33 9.31 -25.70
C PRO A 62 -19.66 8.03 -26.51
N PHE A 63 -19.40 6.86 -25.94
CA PHE A 63 -19.57 5.55 -26.59
C PHE A 63 -20.75 4.76 -26.05
N LYS A 64 -21.68 5.39 -25.37
CA LYS A 64 -22.77 4.72 -24.63
C LYS A 64 -23.59 3.75 -25.51
N GLU A 65 -23.74 4.04 -26.80
CA GLU A 65 -24.46 3.18 -27.73
C GLU A 65 -23.72 1.89 -28.11
N HIS A 66 -22.43 1.78 -27.77
CA HIS A 66 -21.55 0.66 -28.09
C HIS A 66 -20.91 0.06 -26.85
N LEU A 67 -21.56 -0.93 -26.23
CA LEU A 67 -21.10 -1.57 -24.99
C LEU A 67 -19.65 -2.07 -25.04
N GLY A 68 -19.18 -2.53 -26.20
CA GLY A 68 -17.78 -2.93 -26.37
C GLY A 68 -16.80 -1.76 -26.20
N MET A 69 -17.17 -0.58 -26.70
CA MET A 69 -16.34 0.63 -26.54
C MET A 69 -16.42 1.17 -25.11
N VAL A 70 -17.59 1.10 -24.47
CA VAL A 70 -17.74 1.41 -23.03
C VAL A 70 -16.83 0.51 -22.19
N TYR A 71 -16.81 -0.80 -22.49
CA TYR A 71 -15.94 -1.76 -21.82
C TYR A 71 -14.45 -1.39 -22.01
N LEU A 72 -14.00 -1.24 -23.26
CA LEU A 72 -12.59 -0.99 -23.57
C LEU A 72 -12.08 0.34 -23.03
N SER A 73 -12.88 1.41 -23.14
CA SER A 73 -12.53 2.72 -22.58
C SER A 73 -12.41 2.65 -21.05
N GLY A 74 -13.32 1.91 -20.40
CA GLY A 74 -13.28 1.68 -18.97
C GLY A 74 -12.05 0.89 -18.52
N VAL A 75 -11.72 -0.21 -19.20
CA VAL A 75 -10.51 -0.99 -18.95
C VAL A 75 -9.28 -0.08 -19.01
N ALA A 76 -9.13 0.69 -20.09
CA ALA A 76 -7.96 1.55 -20.27
C ALA A 76 -7.86 2.63 -19.19
N ALA A 77 -8.95 3.37 -18.96
CA ALA A 77 -8.97 4.49 -18.03
C ALA A 77 -8.79 4.05 -16.58
N ALA A 78 -9.55 3.03 -16.14
CA ALA A 78 -9.49 2.57 -14.76
C ALA A 78 -8.15 1.87 -14.44
N THR A 79 -7.60 1.06 -15.37
CA THR A 79 -6.28 0.44 -15.19
C THR A 79 -5.18 1.48 -15.10
N LEU A 80 -5.22 2.52 -15.93
CA LEU A 80 -4.27 3.63 -15.85
C LEU A 80 -4.37 4.35 -14.50
N LEU A 81 -5.59 4.67 -14.05
CA LEU A 81 -5.82 5.32 -12.77
C LEU A 81 -5.33 4.45 -11.59
N GLU A 82 -5.64 3.15 -11.61
CA GLU A 82 -5.21 2.19 -10.60
C GLU A 82 -3.67 2.13 -10.52
N TYR A 83 -2.99 2.06 -11.67
CA TYR A 83 -1.54 2.06 -11.72
C TYR A 83 -0.92 3.36 -11.18
N VAL A 84 -1.39 4.51 -11.66
CA VAL A 84 -0.87 5.83 -11.25
C VAL A 84 -1.09 6.07 -9.77
N THR A 85 -2.28 5.70 -9.27
CA THR A 85 -2.61 5.85 -7.85
C THR A 85 -1.77 4.92 -6.98
N GLY A 86 -1.66 3.63 -7.33
CA GLY A 86 -0.84 2.66 -6.59
C GLY A 86 0.63 3.06 -6.52
N TRP A 87 1.20 3.47 -7.66
CA TRP A 87 2.57 3.98 -7.73
C TRP A 87 2.75 5.27 -6.91
N GLY A 88 1.84 6.22 -7.05
CA GLY A 88 1.89 7.51 -6.34
C GLY A 88 1.79 7.33 -4.82
N MET A 89 0.85 6.49 -4.36
CA MET A 89 0.65 6.22 -2.94
C MET A 89 1.89 5.54 -2.32
N GLU A 90 2.46 4.54 -2.98
CA GLU A 90 3.69 3.90 -2.49
C GLU A 90 4.86 4.87 -2.45
N ARG A 91 5.02 5.72 -3.46
CA ARG A 91 6.11 6.69 -3.51
C ARG A 91 5.98 7.80 -2.46
N LEU A 92 4.77 8.31 -2.24
CA LEU A 92 4.50 9.42 -1.32
C LEU A 92 4.41 8.97 0.14
N PHE A 93 3.72 7.86 0.39
CA PHE A 93 3.38 7.43 1.75
C PHE A 93 4.17 6.19 2.19
N LYS A 94 5.05 5.64 1.32
CA LYS A 94 5.86 4.43 1.60
C LYS A 94 5.02 3.21 2.00
N MET A 95 3.75 3.19 1.58
CA MET A 95 2.79 2.12 1.89
C MET A 95 2.05 1.68 0.63
N LYS A 96 1.90 0.36 0.46
CA LYS A 96 1.01 -0.22 -0.54
C LYS A 96 -0.38 -0.36 0.05
N TYR A 97 -1.38 0.25 -0.59
CA TYR A 97 -2.78 0.11 -0.19
C TYR A 97 -3.41 -1.19 -0.68
N TRP A 98 -2.90 -1.72 -1.78
CA TRP A 98 -3.20 -3.05 -2.33
C TRP A 98 -1.94 -3.63 -2.97
N ASP A 99 -1.88 -4.94 -3.11
CA ASP A 99 -0.75 -5.63 -3.73
C ASP A 99 -1.24 -6.85 -4.52
N TYR A 100 -1.09 -6.77 -5.84
CA TYR A 100 -1.39 -7.86 -6.77
C TYR A 100 -0.18 -8.70 -7.15
N SER A 101 0.94 -8.61 -6.42
CA SER A 101 2.17 -9.34 -6.77
C SER A 101 1.99 -10.85 -6.85
N SER A 102 1.02 -11.40 -6.12
CA SER A 102 0.65 -12.82 -6.18
C SER A 102 -0.25 -13.20 -7.37
N GLN A 103 -0.78 -12.22 -8.10
CA GLN A 103 -1.69 -12.45 -9.22
C GLN A 103 -0.92 -12.63 -10.53
N ARG A 104 -1.50 -13.45 -11.45
CA ARG A 104 -0.93 -13.62 -12.79
C ARG A 104 -1.06 -12.34 -13.62
N PHE A 105 -0.06 -12.07 -14.45
CA PHE A 105 -0.01 -10.88 -15.31
C PHE A 105 -0.15 -9.57 -14.52
N ASN A 106 0.51 -9.49 -13.35
CA ASN A 106 0.59 -8.24 -12.62
C ASN A 106 1.75 -7.37 -13.15
N LEU A 107 1.60 -6.06 -13.00
CA LEU A 107 2.65 -5.08 -13.28
C LEU A 107 3.06 -4.40 -11.97
N LYS A 108 4.22 -4.81 -11.43
CA LYS A 108 4.79 -4.31 -10.16
C LYS A 108 3.85 -4.42 -8.95
N GLY A 109 2.83 -5.27 -9.03
CA GLY A 109 1.82 -5.41 -7.98
C GLY A 109 0.78 -4.28 -7.93
N TYR A 110 0.86 -3.26 -8.79
CA TYR A 110 -0.11 -2.15 -8.80
C TYR A 110 -1.38 -2.49 -9.55
N ILE A 111 -1.28 -3.25 -10.64
CA ILE A 111 -2.40 -3.71 -11.48
C ILE A 111 -2.20 -5.18 -11.84
N CYS A 112 -3.28 -5.86 -12.21
CA CYS A 112 -3.23 -7.20 -12.78
C CYS A 112 -4.33 -7.38 -13.86
N LEU A 113 -4.18 -8.40 -14.69
CA LEU A 113 -5.13 -8.64 -15.79
C LEU A 113 -6.57 -8.86 -15.27
N SER A 114 -6.73 -9.57 -14.16
CA SER A 114 -8.05 -9.83 -13.59
C SER A 114 -8.73 -8.55 -13.08
N SER A 115 -8.00 -7.64 -12.43
CA SER A 115 -8.56 -6.34 -12.01
C SER A 115 -8.95 -5.50 -13.22
N SER A 116 -8.10 -5.45 -14.26
CA SER A 116 -8.38 -4.68 -15.48
C SER A 116 -9.64 -5.19 -16.20
N ILE A 117 -9.83 -6.50 -16.32
CA ILE A 117 -11.05 -7.09 -16.89
C ILE A 117 -12.28 -6.71 -16.05
N THR A 118 -12.17 -6.79 -14.73
CA THR A 118 -13.25 -6.42 -13.80
C THR A 118 -13.64 -4.95 -13.94
N TRP A 119 -12.67 -4.05 -14.10
CA TRP A 119 -12.92 -2.61 -14.31
C TRP A 119 -13.76 -2.33 -15.55
N GLY A 120 -13.56 -3.10 -16.63
CA GLY A 120 -14.41 -2.98 -17.83
C GLY A 120 -15.88 -3.30 -17.57
N PHE A 121 -16.15 -4.39 -16.85
CA PHE A 121 -17.54 -4.75 -16.46
C PHE A 121 -18.13 -3.74 -15.47
N LEU A 122 -17.33 -3.26 -14.52
CA LEU A 122 -17.78 -2.22 -13.60
C LEU A 122 -18.08 -0.91 -14.31
N THR A 123 -17.35 -0.58 -15.38
CA THR A 123 -17.66 0.61 -16.22
C THR A 123 -19.00 0.48 -16.91
N ILE A 124 -19.32 -0.70 -17.49
CA ILE A 124 -20.64 -0.93 -18.06
C ILE A 124 -21.73 -0.80 -16.98
N LEU A 125 -21.55 -1.46 -15.84
CA LEU A 125 -22.51 -1.38 -14.73
C LEU A 125 -22.69 0.06 -14.24
N LEU A 126 -21.61 0.81 -14.12
CA LEU A 126 -21.65 2.22 -13.73
C LEU A 126 -22.40 3.05 -14.75
N THR A 127 -22.06 2.93 -16.04
CA THR A 127 -22.59 3.80 -17.13
C THR A 127 -24.06 3.49 -17.43
N GLU A 128 -24.45 2.21 -17.45
CA GLU A 128 -25.78 1.79 -17.90
C GLU A 128 -26.78 1.67 -16.75
N VAL A 129 -26.33 1.31 -15.55
CA VAL A 129 -27.24 0.97 -14.45
C VAL A 129 -27.18 1.99 -13.31
N ILE A 130 -25.99 2.28 -12.81
CA ILE A 130 -25.82 3.09 -11.59
C ILE A 130 -25.96 4.58 -11.89
N HIS A 131 -25.30 5.06 -12.94
CA HIS A 131 -25.26 6.49 -13.25
C HIS A 131 -26.60 7.10 -13.70
N PRO A 132 -27.44 6.45 -14.52
CA PRO A 132 -28.67 7.08 -15.02
C PRO A 132 -29.65 7.55 -13.94
N PRO A 133 -29.96 6.79 -12.88
CA PRO A 133 -30.82 7.28 -11.80
C PRO A 133 -30.16 8.42 -11.00
N ILE A 134 -28.84 8.37 -10.77
CA ILE A 134 -28.08 9.41 -10.06
C ILE A 134 -28.06 10.69 -10.90
N ALA A 135 -27.81 10.58 -12.20
CA ALA A 135 -27.83 11.72 -13.12
C ALA A 135 -29.20 12.41 -13.15
N ARG A 136 -30.30 11.63 -13.22
CA ARG A 136 -31.66 12.18 -13.15
C ARG A 136 -31.90 12.94 -11.86
N TYR A 137 -31.47 12.40 -10.73
CA TYR A 137 -31.59 13.07 -9.43
C TYR A 137 -30.81 14.40 -9.40
N VAL A 138 -29.54 14.37 -9.81
CA VAL A 138 -28.67 15.56 -9.82
C VAL A 138 -29.17 16.65 -10.78
N MET A 139 -29.64 16.26 -11.97
CA MET A 139 -30.21 17.19 -12.95
C MET A 139 -31.56 17.77 -12.51
N GLY A 140 -32.31 17.07 -11.67
CA GLY A 140 -33.58 17.54 -11.12
C GLY A 140 -33.43 18.55 -9.97
N LEU A 141 -32.21 18.75 -9.44
CA LEU A 141 -31.97 19.70 -8.35
C LEU A 141 -31.94 21.15 -8.87
N PRO A 142 -32.52 22.11 -8.13
CA PRO A 142 -32.33 23.53 -8.45
C PRO A 142 -30.85 23.90 -8.45
N SER A 143 -30.39 24.60 -9.51
CA SER A 143 -28.96 24.90 -9.72
C SER A 143 -28.33 25.62 -8.52
N MET A 144 -29.06 26.56 -7.90
CA MET A 144 -28.57 27.29 -6.72
C MET A 144 -28.31 26.37 -5.52
N VAL A 145 -29.21 25.40 -5.29
CA VAL A 145 -29.04 24.42 -4.21
C VAL A 145 -27.84 23.53 -4.50
N ALA A 146 -27.74 22.99 -5.72
CA ALA A 146 -26.66 22.12 -6.14
C ALA A 146 -25.29 22.82 -6.03
N ILE A 147 -25.16 24.07 -6.49
CA ILE A 147 -23.93 24.86 -6.41
C ILE A 147 -23.54 25.12 -4.95
N THR A 148 -24.52 25.51 -4.10
CA THR A 148 -24.25 25.77 -2.68
C THR A 148 -23.75 24.50 -1.97
N VAL A 149 -24.42 23.37 -2.18
CA VAL A 149 -24.02 22.08 -1.59
C VAL A 149 -22.62 21.67 -2.05
N VAL A 150 -22.34 21.76 -3.36
CA VAL A 150 -21.02 21.44 -3.91
C VAL A 150 -19.94 22.36 -3.33
N ALA A 151 -20.20 23.66 -3.22
CA ALA A 151 -19.24 24.61 -2.65
C ALA A 151 -18.90 24.28 -1.19
N VAL A 152 -19.90 24.03 -0.36
CA VAL A 152 -19.69 23.66 1.06
C VAL A 152 -18.93 22.36 1.18
N ILE A 153 -19.34 21.32 0.44
CA ILE A 153 -18.66 20.02 0.48
C ILE A 153 -17.23 20.16 -0.03
N SER A 154 -16.98 20.96 -1.08
CA SER A 154 -15.63 21.18 -1.62
C SER A 154 -14.69 21.81 -0.57
N ILE A 155 -15.15 22.80 0.17
CA ILE A 155 -14.36 23.43 1.24
C ILE A 155 -14.01 22.39 2.32
N LEU A 156 -14.99 21.63 2.79
CA LEU A 156 -14.79 20.59 3.81
C LEU A 156 -13.84 19.50 3.30
N PHE A 157 -14.03 19.06 2.05
CA PHE A 157 -13.20 18.03 1.40
C PHE A 157 -11.75 18.48 1.27
N VAL A 158 -11.49 19.71 0.81
CA VAL A 158 -10.12 20.24 0.69
C VAL A 158 -9.47 20.37 2.06
N ALA A 159 -10.18 20.91 3.06
CA ALA A 159 -9.67 21.05 4.41
C ALA A 159 -9.30 19.69 5.03
N ASP A 160 -10.17 18.70 4.86
CA ASP A 160 -9.93 17.34 5.37
C ASP A 160 -8.81 16.61 4.59
N THR A 161 -8.75 16.79 3.28
CA THR A 161 -7.67 16.24 2.43
C THR A 161 -6.30 16.76 2.88
N ILE A 162 -6.16 18.06 3.12
CA ILE A 162 -4.90 18.65 3.59
C ILE A 162 -4.50 18.04 4.94
N ARG A 163 -5.44 17.87 5.87
CA ARG A 163 -5.17 17.26 7.18
C ARG A 163 -4.78 15.80 7.07
N SER A 164 -5.50 15.04 6.25
CA SER A 164 -5.25 13.60 6.05
C SER A 164 -3.92 13.34 5.35
N VAL A 165 -3.58 14.15 4.33
CA VAL A 165 -2.29 14.07 3.65
C VAL A 165 -1.13 14.40 4.60
N LYS A 166 -1.26 15.46 5.42
CA LYS A 166 -0.24 15.78 6.43
C LYS A 166 -0.04 14.63 7.40
N ALA A 167 -1.12 14.07 7.95
CA ALA A 167 -1.04 12.93 8.87
C ALA A 167 -0.38 11.70 8.21
N ALA A 168 -0.71 11.41 6.95
CA ALA A 168 -0.11 10.29 6.22
C ALA A 168 1.38 10.52 5.93
N LEU A 169 1.80 11.74 5.60
CA LEU A 169 3.21 12.09 5.40
C LEU A 169 4.02 12.01 6.70
N ASP A 170 3.44 12.42 7.82
CA ASP A 170 4.10 12.31 9.12
C ASP A 170 4.24 10.84 9.54
N LEU A 171 3.22 10.02 9.30
CA LEU A 171 3.31 8.57 9.50
C LEU A 171 4.40 7.94 8.60
N ALA A 172 4.50 8.35 7.34
CA ALA A 172 5.53 7.87 6.42
C ALA A 172 6.95 8.17 6.92
N LYS A 173 7.17 9.38 7.50
CA LYS A 173 8.47 9.74 8.12
C LYS A 173 8.80 8.83 9.31
N VAL A 174 7.81 8.55 10.17
CA VAL A 174 8.00 7.65 11.32
C VAL A 174 8.34 6.24 10.86
N LEU A 175 7.64 5.71 9.85
CA LEU A 175 7.91 4.39 9.29
C LEU A 175 9.31 4.31 8.67
N ASP A 176 9.76 5.35 7.95
CA ASP A 176 11.11 5.42 7.40
C ASP A 176 12.18 5.41 8.51
N ALA A 177 11.97 6.19 9.58
CA ALA A 177 12.86 6.20 10.74
C ALA A 177 12.92 4.83 11.44
N MET A 178 11.76 4.18 11.65
CA MET A 178 11.70 2.84 12.23
C MET A 178 12.41 1.79 11.37
N THR A 179 12.29 1.88 10.04
CA THR A 179 12.96 0.97 9.11
C THR A 179 14.47 1.13 9.18
N LYS A 180 14.98 2.37 9.27
CA LYS A 180 16.41 2.65 9.46
C LYS A 180 16.94 2.12 10.79
N MET A 181 16.22 2.40 11.89
CA MET A 181 16.58 1.86 13.21
C MET A 181 16.63 0.33 13.22
N LYS A 182 15.69 -0.33 12.56
CA LYS A 182 15.69 -1.79 12.45
C LYS A 182 16.92 -2.29 11.70
N ALA A 183 17.29 -1.66 10.58
CA ALA A 183 18.50 -2.02 9.83
C ALA A 183 19.78 -1.84 10.67
N GLU A 184 19.88 -0.77 11.45
CA GLU A 184 21.01 -0.53 12.37
C GLU A 184 21.08 -1.59 13.48
N LEU A 185 19.91 -1.99 14.04
CA LEU A 185 19.86 -3.05 15.04
C LEU A 185 20.27 -4.42 14.47
N ASP A 186 19.83 -4.75 13.25
CA ASP A 186 20.22 -5.98 12.57
C ASP A 186 21.75 -6.01 12.32
N ASP A 187 22.35 -4.89 11.93
CA ASP A 187 23.80 -4.76 11.75
C ASP A 187 24.57 -4.95 13.08
N ILE A 188 24.12 -4.33 14.16
CA ILE A 188 24.70 -4.51 15.51
C ILE A 188 24.60 -5.99 15.94
N GLN A 189 23.49 -6.66 15.66
CA GLN A 189 23.34 -8.08 16.00
C GLN A 189 24.34 -8.95 15.23
N VAL A 190 24.56 -8.67 13.96
CA VAL A 190 25.56 -9.37 13.14
C VAL A 190 26.98 -9.12 13.70
N GLN A 191 27.33 -7.87 14.02
CA GLN A 191 28.63 -7.55 14.61
C GLN A 191 28.85 -8.26 15.95
N MET A 192 27.82 -8.30 16.83
CA MET A 192 27.91 -9.04 18.10
C MET A 192 28.10 -10.54 17.89
N ALA A 193 27.44 -11.13 16.88
CA ALA A 193 27.60 -12.55 16.56
C ALA A 193 29.04 -12.85 16.08
N LEU A 194 29.60 -11.98 15.24
CA LEU A 194 31.00 -12.10 14.78
C LEU A 194 32.01 -11.97 15.93
N LEU A 195 31.81 -11.00 16.83
CA LEU A 195 32.67 -10.85 18.02
C LEU A 195 32.62 -12.05 18.97
N LYS A 196 31.41 -12.65 19.17
CA LYS A 196 31.29 -13.88 19.95
C LYS A 196 32.01 -15.07 19.30
N ALA A 197 31.93 -15.19 17.98
CA ALA A 197 32.61 -16.24 17.23
C ALA A 197 34.12 -16.10 17.34
N ASP A 198 34.66 -14.89 17.14
CA ASP A 198 36.11 -14.58 17.29
C ASP A 198 36.62 -14.85 18.72
N ALA A 199 35.87 -14.41 19.74
CA ALA A 199 36.18 -14.69 21.12
C ALA A 199 36.17 -16.21 21.44
N GLY A 200 35.21 -16.94 20.89
CA GLY A 200 35.14 -18.40 21.02
C GLY A 200 36.34 -19.09 20.38
N GLN A 201 36.76 -18.66 19.21
CA GLN A 201 37.90 -19.21 18.51
C GLN A 201 39.22 -18.94 19.28
N ARG A 202 39.44 -17.73 19.79
CA ARG A 202 40.61 -17.41 20.63
C ARG A 202 40.67 -18.23 21.91
N ILE A 203 39.53 -18.55 22.53
CA ILE A 203 39.47 -19.43 23.72
C ILE A 203 39.85 -20.86 23.34
N LEU A 204 39.45 -21.36 22.21
CA LEU A 204 39.82 -22.68 21.71
C LEU A 204 41.32 -22.78 21.42
N GLU A 205 41.86 -21.82 20.71
CA GLU A 205 43.32 -21.71 20.42
C GLU A 205 44.14 -21.67 21.68
N ALA A 206 43.71 -20.84 22.68
CA ALA A 206 44.42 -20.77 23.97
C ALA A 206 44.36 -22.09 24.77
N LYS A 207 43.22 -22.84 24.68
CA LYS A 207 43.14 -24.17 25.29
C LYS A 207 44.05 -25.19 24.60
N GLU A 208 44.11 -25.20 23.28
CA GLU A 208 44.96 -26.10 22.51
C GLU A 208 46.46 -25.84 22.84
N ASP A 209 46.88 -24.56 22.88
CA ASP A 209 48.23 -24.17 23.25
C ASP A 209 48.59 -24.59 24.70
N ALA A 210 47.64 -24.44 25.65
CA ALA A 210 47.83 -24.89 27.03
C ALA A 210 47.97 -26.41 27.14
N VAL A 211 47.19 -27.19 26.43
CA VAL A 211 47.27 -28.66 26.38
C VAL A 211 48.63 -29.08 25.76
N GLN A 212 49.04 -28.48 24.67
CA GLN A 212 50.31 -28.79 24.02
C GLN A 212 51.52 -28.49 24.94
N ARG A 213 51.49 -27.38 25.70
CA ARG A 213 52.51 -27.09 26.73
C ARG A 213 52.53 -28.12 27.83
N LEU A 214 51.38 -28.58 28.32
CA LEU A 214 51.30 -29.64 29.34
C LEU A 214 51.88 -30.97 28.84
N ASP A 215 51.59 -31.36 27.60
CA ASP A 215 52.11 -32.59 27.01
C ASP A 215 53.63 -32.51 26.82
N THR A 216 54.16 -31.34 26.41
CA THR A 216 55.61 -31.11 26.31
C THR A 216 56.29 -31.18 27.68
N MET A 217 55.69 -30.59 28.72
CA MET A 217 56.25 -30.69 30.09
C MET A 217 56.23 -32.15 30.62
N LYS A 218 55.18 -32.94 30.33
CA LYS A 218 55.13 -34.38 30.68
C LYS A 218 56.21 -35.16 29.94
N SER A 219 56.43 -34.94 28.66
CA SER A 219 57.47 -35.63 27.88
C SER A 219 58.91 -35.34 28.40
N VAL A 220 59.17 -34.08 28.78
CA VAL A 220 60.45 -33.70 29.40
C VAL A 220 60.64 -34.36 30.76
N SER A 221 59.59 -34.47 31.59
CA SER A 221 59.64 -35.12 32.88
C SER A 221 59.95 -36.65 32.77
N TYR A 222 59.38 -37.29 31.77
CA TYR A 222 59.69 -38.75 31.51
C TYR A 222 61.07 -38.94 31.00
N THR A 223 61.67 -38.04 30.20
CA THR A 223 63.05 -38.15 29.71
C THR A 223 64.09 -38.01 30.83
N HIS A 224 63.80 -37.18 31.83
CA HIS A 224 64.70 -37.03 33.01
C HIS A 224 64.66 -38.19 33.99
N LEU A 225 63.57 -38.98 34.04
CA LEU A 225 63.44 -40.13 34.91
C LEU A 225 64.04 -41.42 34.33
N THR A 226 64.43 -41.44 33.06
CA THR A 226 64.98 -42.63 32.34
C THR A 226 66.49 -42.50 31.98
N LEU A 227 67.21 -41.53 32.57
CA LEU A 227 68.68 -41.53 32.38
C LEU A 227 69.28 -42.70 33.16
N PRO A 228 70.03 -43.61 32.48
CA PRO A 228 70.71 -44.70 33.18
C PRO A 228 71.81 -44.18 34.06
N THR A 229 71.75 -44.60 35.35
CA THR A 229 72.89 -44.46 36.24
C THR A 229 74.04 -45.35 35.72
N THR A 230 74.98 -44.82 34.96
CA THR A 230 76.24 -45.47 34.69
C THR A 230 77.13 -45.39 35.88
N SER A 231 77.27 -46.56 36.53
CA SER A 231 78.37 -46.86 37.43
C SER A 231 79.71 -47.02 36.68
#